data_c467cd838803f291b44351719200d495
#
_entry.id   c467cd838803f291b44351719200d495
#
_cell.length_a   1.000
_cell.length_b   1.000
_cell.length_c   1.000
_cell.angle_alpha   90.00
_cell.angle_beta   90.00
_cell.angle_gamma   90.00
#
_symmetry.space_group_name_H-M   'P 1'
#
loop_
_entity.id
_entity.type
_entity.pdbx_description
1 polymer ?
#
loop_
_entity_poly.entity_id
_entity_poly.type
_entity_poly.pdbx_seq_one_letter_code
_entity_poly.pdbx_strand_id
1 'polypeptide(L)'
;TSLKSTIGNYSARSNTAINLEMKWGVALLDPTFQPITQKLKNKGKVEATFANRPVSYANTNTLKTILMMTDSVNVDTVRIANRYYDSASERVHWNRNALDRYLYYNVRSWQRYRWYYTKYTANQANSMLGSICSATKDKGIVIWSVGFEVTDAAANVMRSCASSPSHFFRVEGVEISEAFKSIASQINQLRLIQ
;
A
#
# COMPACT_ATOMS: atom_id res chain seq x y z
N THR A 1 15.37 -7.88 15.57
CA THR A 1 14.94 -8.54 14.30
C THR A 1 15.30 -7.63 13.15
N SER A 2 16.11 -8.09 12.19
CA SER A 2 16.47 -7.29 11.05
C SER A 2 15.25 -7.12 10.13
N LEU A 3 15.17 -6.02 9.35
CA LEU A 3 14.15 -5.77 8.34
C LEU A 3 13.99 -6.97 7.39
N LYS A 4 15.11 -7.57 6.99
CA LYS A 4 15.14 -8.77 6.13
C LYS A 4 14.40 -9.97 6.78
N SER A 5 14.58 -10.19 8.08
CA SER A 5 13.87 -11.26 8.81
C SER A 5 12.37 -10.96 8.91
N THR A 6 11.99 -9.69 9.12
CA THR A 6 10.59 -9.29 9.16
C THR A 6 9.90 -9.52 7.81
N ILE A 7 10.53 -9.11 6.71
CA ILE A 7 10.01 -9.32 5.35
C ILE A 7 9.90 -10.82 5.02
N GLY A 8 10.90 -11.62 5.40
CA GLY A 8 10.89 -13.08 5.17
C GLY A 8 9.76 -13.82 5.88
N ASN A 9 9.18 -13.23 6.93
CA ASN A 9 8.04 -13.81 7.66
C ASN A 9 6.67 -13.46 7.06
N TYR A 10 6.61 -12.56 6.06
CA TYR A 10 5.35 -12.27 5.38
C TYR A 10 5.00 -13.41 4.42
N SER A 11 3.75 -13.83 4.47
CA SER A 11 3.19 -14.76 3.49
C SER A 11 2.13 -14.04 2.65
N ALA A 12 2.24 -14.15 1.34
CA ALA A 12 1.22 -13.65 0.43
C ALA A 12 -0.11 -14.35 0.67
N ARG A 13 -1.15 -13.59 0.93
CA ARG A 13 -2.52 -14.09 1.16
C ARG A 13 -3.52 -13.14 0.57
N SER A 14 -4.62 -13.72 0.02
CA SER A 14 -5.76 -12.94 -0.47
C SER A 14 -5.47 -12.08 -1.71
N ASN A 15 -6.34 -11.12 -1.98
CA ASN A 15 -6.38 -10.32 -3.19
C ASN A 15 -5.63 -8.99 -3.02
N THR A 16 -5.15 -8.43 -4.14
CA THR A 16 -4.43 -7.17 -4.15
C THR A 16 -5.38 -5.97 -4.13
N ALA A 17 -5.06 -4.97 -3.31
CA ALA A 17 -5.79 -3.71 -3.19
C ALA A 17 -4.80 -2.53 -3.14
N ILE A 18 -4.20 -2.20 -4.28
CA ILE A 18 -3.15 -1.16 -4.42
C ILE A 18 -3.63 0.20 -3.88
N ASN A 19 -4.91 0.52 -4.07
CA ASN A 19 -5.51 1.75 -3.54
C ASN A 19 -5.47 1.82 -2.01
N LEU A 20 -5.62 0.70 -1.31
CA LEU A 20 -5.52 0.65 0.16
C LEU A 20 -4.07 0.73 0.63
N GLU A 21 -3.15 0.07 -0.06
CA GLU A 21 -1.72 0.14 0.21
C GLU A 21 -1.21 1.58 0.05
N MET A 22 -1.55 2.22 -1.07
CA MET A 22 -1.21 3.63 -1.31
C MET A 22 -1.81 4.55 -0.25
N LYS A 23 -3.06 4.34 0.15
CA LYS A 23 -3.71 5.12 1.22
C LYS A 23 -2.94 5.03 2.53
N TRP A 24 -2.47 3.84 2.91
CA TRP A 24 -1.65 3.66 4.11
C TRP A 24 -0.28 4.33 3.97
N GLY A 25 0.38 4.19 2.81
CA GLY A 25 1.65 4.87 2.54
C GLY A 25 1.54 6.39 2.71
N VAL A 26 0.48 6.99 2.17
CA VAL A 26 0.22 8.44 2.32
C VAL A 26 -0.07 8.80 3.77
N ALA A 27 -0.91 8.01 4.48
CA ALA A 27 -1.23 8.27 5.87
C ALA A 27 0.01 8.27 6.78
N LEU A 28 0.98 7.40 6.52
CA LEU A 28 2.25 7.35 7.25
C LEU A 28 3.16 8.57 7.00
N LEU A 29 2.94 9.31 5.91
CA LEU A 29 3.67 10.54 5.57
C LEU A 29 2.90 11.82 5.94
N ASP A 30 1.63 11.69 6.34
CA ASP A 30 0.80 12.82 6.74
C ASP A 30 1.26 13.37 8.11
N PRO A 31 1.47 14.69 8.26
CA PRO A 31 1.88 15.30 9.53
C PRO A 31 0.97 14.96 10.71
N THR A 32 -0.30 14.67 10.48
CA THR A 32 -1.25 14.26 11.53
C THR A 32 -0.90 12.91 12.17
N PHE A 33 -0.02 12.12 11.54
CA PHE A 33 0.49 10.86 12.11
C PHE A 33 1.57 11.08 13.18
N GLN A 34 2.18 12.26 13.27
CA GLN A 34 3.26 12.57 14.20
C GLN A 34 2.95 12.23 15.68
N PRO A 35 1.76 12.55 16.23
CA PRO A 35 1.42 12.15 17.61
C PRO A 35 1.45 10.64 17.85
N ILE A 36 1.15 9.84 16.82
CA ILE A 36 1.23 8.38 16.89
C ILE A 36 2.70 7.94 16.96
N THR A 37 3.57 8.54 16.14
CA THR A 37 5.01 8.29 16.16
C THR A 37 5.61 8.62 17.52
N GLN A 38 5.22 9.74 18.12
CA GLN A 38 5.65 10.13 19.48
C GLN A 38 5.21 9.10 20.54
N LYS A 39 3.96 8.62 20.46
CA LYS A 39 3.48 7.57 21.37
C LYS A 39 4.26 6.25 21.18
N LEU A 40 4.59 5.88 19.95
CA LEU A 40 5.40 4.70 19.65
C LEU A 40 6.83 4.85 20.17
N LYS A 41 7.44 6.03 20.01
CA LYS A 41 8.75 6.36 20.59
C LYS A 41 8.73 6.23 22.13
N ASN A 42 7.72 6.78 22.79
CA ASN A 42 7.58 6.69 24.24
C ASN A 42 7.42 5.23 24.76
N LYS A 43 6.92 4.34 23.88
CA LYS A 43 6.84 2.89 24.13
C LYS A 43 8.11 2.14 23.72
N GLY A 44 9.16 2.80 23.29
CA GLY A 44 10.40 2.17 22.81
C GLY A 44 10.25 1.36 21.50
N LYS A 45 9.20 1.66 20.71
CA LYS A 45 8.93 0.97 19.42
C LYS A 45 9.50 1.71 18.21
N VAL A 46 9.88 2.97 18.38
CA VAL A 46 10.47 3.83 17.36
C VAL A 46 11.64 4.58 18.00
N GLU A 47 12.74 4.73 17.28
CA GLU A 47 13.91 5.47 17.73
C GLU A 47 13.58 6.96 17.95
N ALA A 48 14.30 7.59 18.88
CA ALA A 48 14.08 8.99 19.28
C ALA A 48 14.22 9.97 18.10
N THR A 49 15.11 9.69 17.15
CA THR A 49 15.34 10.48 15.93
C THR A 49 14.12 10.61 15.03
N PHE A 50 13.18 9.68 15.11
CA PHE A 50 11.95 9.69 14.33
C PHE A 50 10.75 10.28 15.08
N ALA A 51 10.90 10.71 16.34
CA ALA A 51 9.78 11.17 17.16
C ALA A 51 8.98 12.33 16.53
N ASN A 52 9.68 13.22 15.78
CA ASN A 52 9.09 14.38 15.12
C ASN A 52 8.76 14.13 13.63
N ARG A 53 8.66 12.86 13.22
CA ARG A 53 8.26 12.47 11.88
C ARG A 53 6.81 11.95 11.87
N PRO A 54 6.09 12.12 10.76
CA PRO A 54 6.43 12.92 9.58
C PRO A 54 6.36 14.43 9.87
N VAL A 55 7.23 15.21 9.22
CA VAL A 55 7.24 16.69 9.34
C VAL A 55 6.11 17.32 8.52
N SER A 56 5.87 18.61 8.71
CA SER A 56 4.92 19.41 7.92
C SER A 56 5.20 19.30 6.42
N TYR A 57 4.18 19.46 5.59
CA TYR A 57 4.33 19.59 4.14
C TYR A 57 5.07 20.87 3.72
N ALA A 58 5.04 21.90 4.54
CA ALA A 58 5.78 23.15 4.31
C ALA A 58 7.28 23.04 4.66
N ASN A 59 7.75 21.89 5.15
CA ASN A 59 9.17 21.71 5.47
C ASN A 59 9.96 21.41 4.18
N THR A 60 10.75 22.39 3.73
CA THR A 60 11.57 22.28 2.51
C THR A 60 12.84 21.44 2.69
N ASN A 61 13.27 21.18 3.93
CA ASN A 61 14.48 20.41 4.22
C ASN A 61 14.23 18.89 4.23
N THR A 62 13.03 18.44 3.83
CA THR A 62 12.68 17.02 3.87
C THR A 62 11.91 16.63 2.63
N LEU A 63 12.50 15.79 1.81
CA LEU A 63 11.83 15.14 0.70
C LEU A 63 10.96 13.99 1.22
N LYS A 64 9.67 14.00 0.93
CA LYS A 64 8.76 12.88 1.17
C LYS A 64 8.59 12.09 -0.13
N THR A 65 8.84 10.79 -0.05
CA THR A 65 8.71 9.90 -1.20
C THR A 65 7.92 8.66 -0.85
N ILE A 66 7.20 8.14 -1.82
CA ILE A 66 6.55 6.84 -1.79
C ILE A 66 7.12 6.01 -2.93
N LEU A 67 7.57 4.81 -2.62
CA LEU A 67 7.90 3.80 -3.60
C LEU A 67 6.79 2.74 -3.56
N MET A 68 5.96 2.74 -4.59
CA MET A 68 4.90 1.76 -4.79
C MET A 68 5.41 0.65 -5.72
N MET A 69 5.33 -0.59 -5.28
CA MET A 69 5.70 -1.74 -6.09
C MET A 69 4.58 -2.79 -6.04
N THR A 70 4.25 -3.35 -7.20
CA THR A 70 3.30 -4.47 -7.31
C THR A 70 3.59 -5.31 -8.55
N ASP A 71 3.22 -6.58 -8.47
CA ASP A 71 3.18 -7.55 -9.57
C ASP A 71 1.74 -7.80 -10.07
N SER A 72 0.77 -7.03 -9.58
CA SER A 72 -0.64 -7.34 -9.74
C SER A 72 -1.47 -6.10 -10.10
N VAL A 73 -2.77 -6.32 -10.25
CA VAL A 73 -3.80 -5.31 -10.49
C VAL A 73 -4.74 -5.19 -9.29
N ASN A 74 -5.44 -4.06 -9.17
CA ASN A 74 -6.58 -4.01 -8.28
C ASN A 74 -7.63 -5.03 -8.71
N VAL A 75 -8.14 -5.78 -7.76
CA VAL A 75 -9.28 -6.69 -7.95
C VAL A 75 -10.47 -6.23 -7.11
N ASP A 76 -11.62 -6.85 -7.34
CA ASP A 76 -12.81 -6.55 -6.56
C ASP A 76 -12.54 -6.77 -5.06
N THR A 77 -12.77 -5.74 -4.27
CA THR A 77 -12.61 -5.79 -2.82
C THR A 77 -13.90 -6.30 -2.19
N VAL A 78 -13.85 -7.49 -1.64
CA VAL A 78 -14.99 -8.09 -0.94
C VAL A 78 -14.95 -7.83 0.56
N ARG A 79 -16.12 -7.81 1.18
CA ARG A 79 -16.29 -7.75 2.63
C ARG A 79 -17.23 -8.84 3.09
N ILE A 80 -17.01 -9.33 4.29
CA ILE A 80 -17.94 -10.26 4.95
C ILE A 80 -19.28 -9.56 5.12
N ALA A 81 -20.38 -10.25 4.79
CA ALA A 81 -21.71 -9.68 4.95
C ALA A 81 -21.98 -9.37 6.43
N ASN A 82 -22.61 -8.20 6.71
CA ASN A 82 -22.76 -7.67 8.06
C ASN A 82 -23.35 -8.69 9.03
N ARG A 83 -24.34 -9.47 8.61
CA ARG A 83 -24.95 -10.52 9.42
C ARG A 83 -23.99 -11.61 9.94
N TYR A 84 -22.75 -11.66 9.42
CA TYR A 84 -21.70 -12.57 9.85
C TYR A 84 -20.49 -11.83 10.43
N TYR A 85 -20.61 -10.52 10.66
CA TYR A 85 -19.53 -9.67 11.18
C TYR A 85 -20.02 -8.62 12.19
N ASP A 86 -21.16 -8.85 12.82
CA ASP A 86 -21.80 -7.85 13.69
C ASP A 86 -21.37 -8.01 15.15
N SER A 87 -21.27 -9.24 15.65
CA SER A 87 -20.92 -9.52 17.05
C SER A 87 -19.40 -9.51 17.32
N ALA A 88 -19.03 -9.34 18.59
CA ALA A 88 -17.62 -9.41 19.02
C ALA A 88 -17.01 -10.79 18.76
N SER A 89 -17.78 -11.87 18.95
CA SER A 89 -17.33 -13.25 18.70
C SER A 89 -17.08 -13.52 17.22
N GLU A 90 -17.91 -12.98 16.32
CA GLU A 90 -17.69 -13.09 14.87
C GLU A 90 -16.45 -12.34 14.43
N ARG A 91 -16.16 -11.16 14.99
CA ARG A 91 -14.92 -10.42 14.71
C ARG A 91 -13.69 -11.22 15.15
N VAL A 92 -13.73 -11.86 16.32
CA VAL A 92 -12.66 -12.75 16.78
C VAL A 92 -12.51 -13.96 15.86
N HIS A 93 -13.63 -14.54 15.41
CA HIS A 93 -13.62 -15.65 14.45
C HIS A 93 -12.91 -15.26 13.16
N TRP A 94 -13.26 -14.12 12.56
CA TRP A 94 -12.67 -13.67 11.29
C TRP A 94 -11.24 -13.15 11.42
N ASN A 95 -10.79 -12.76 12.60
CA ASN A 95 -9.37 -12.46 12.84
C ASN A 95 -8.48 -13.71 12.77
N ARG A 96 -9.06 -14.90 12.94
CA ARG A 96 -8.35 -16.18 12.94
C ARG A 96 -8.56 -17.00 11.66
N ASN A 97 -9.60 -16.69 10.89
CA ASN A 97 -10.00 -17.45 9.72
C ASN A 97 -10.03 -16.57 8.48
N ALA A 98 -9.34 -16.97 7.42
CA ALA A 98 -9.50 -16.36 6.11
C ALA A 98 -10.85 -16.75 5.51
N LEU A 99 -11.58 -15.78 4.96
CA LEU A 99 -12.94 -15.96 4.44
C LEU A 99 -13.01 -17.04 3.35
N ASP A 100 -12.13 -16.96 2.37
CA ASP A 100 -12.05 -17.89 1.24
C ASP A 100 -11.87 -19.34 1.71
N ARG A 101 -10.91 -19.55 2.62
CA ARG A 101 -10.62 -20.86 3.20
C ARG A 101 -11.78 -21.38 4.02
N TYR A 102 -12.38 -20.52 4.86
CA TYR A 102 -13.54 -20.90 5.65
C TYR A 102 -14.71 -21.32 4.77
N LEU A 103 -15.02 -20.55 3.74
CA LEU A 103 -16.10 -20.83 2.81
C LEU A 103 -15.83 -22.12 2.01
N TYR A 104 -14.58 -22.38 1.65
CA TYR A 104 -14.23 -23.59 0.92
C TYR A 104 -14.54 -24.86 1.71
N TYR A 105 -14.21 -24.91 2.99
CA TYR A 105 -14.38 -26.09 3.82
C TYR A 105 -15.75 -26.23 4.50
N ASN A 106 -16.44 -25.11 4.76
CA ASN A 106 -17.62 -25.12 5.62
C ASN A 106 -18.92 -24.73 4.91
N VAL A 107 -18.86 -24.21 3.68
CA VAL A 107 -20.05 -23.71 2.98
C VAL A 107 -20.13 -24.27 1.59
N ARG A 108 -21.30 -24.82 1.24
CA ARG A 108 -21.57 -25.33 -0.12
C ARG A 108 -21.37 -24.22 -1.15
N SER A 109 -20.75 -24.53 -2.28
CA SER A 109 -20.34 -23.53 -3.30
C SER A 109 -21.45 -22.57 -3.69
N TRP A 110 -22.68 -23.09 -3.92
CA TRP A 110 -23.83 -22.29 -4.30
C TRP A 110 -24.41 -21.38 -3.21
N GLN A 111 -23.93 -21.50 -1.96
CA GLN A 111 -24.35 -20.64 -0.84
C GLN A 111 -23.29 -19.58 -0.48
N ARG A 112 -22.06 -19.69 -1.01
CA ARG A 112 -20.94 -18.84 -0.60
C ARG A 112 -21.17 -17.36 -0.88
N TYR A 113 -21.87 -17.01 -1.96
CA TYR A 113 -22.19 -15.62 -2.31
C TYR A 113 -22.99 -14.88 -1.24
N ARG A 114 -23.66 -15.56 -0.32
CA ARG A 114 -24.41 -14.95 0.78
C ARG A 114 -23.51 -14.45 1.92
N TRP A 115 -22.25 -14.86 1.96
CA TRP A 115 -21.34 -14.59 3.05
C TRP A 115 -20.51 -13.31 2.86
N TYR A 116 -20.50 -12.77 1.64
CA TYR A 116 -19.74 -11.58 1.29
C TYR A 116 -20.50 -10.70 0.30
N TYR A 117 -20.01 -9.48 0.17
CA TYR A 117 -20.44 -8.55 -0.88
C TYR A 117 -19.23 -7.79 -1.43
N THR A 118 -19.32 -7.36 -2.68
CA THR A 118 -18.31 -6.49 -3.30
C THR A 118 -18.47 -5.08 -2.74
N LYS A 119 -17.46 -4.62 -2.01
CA LYS A 119 -17.40 -3.26 -1.46
C LYS A 119 -17.00 -2.27 -2.54
N TYR A 120 -16.00 -2.62 -3.32
CA TYR A 120 -15.49 -1.85 -4.45
C TYR A 120 -15.15 -2.79 -5.58
N THR A 121 -15.52 -2.43 -6.82
CA THR A 121 -15.03 -3.10 -8.02
C THR A 121 -13.59 -2.71 -8.31
N ALA A 122 -12.88 -3.48 -9.14
CA ALA A 122 -11.53 -3.17 -9.60
C ALA A 122 -11.45 -1.76 -10.24
N ASN A 123 -12.43 -1.38 -11.05
CA ASN A 123 -12.49 -0.06 -11.68
C ASN A 123 -12.67 1.07 -10.65
N GLN A 124 -13.52 0.88 -9.64
CA GLN A 124 -13.66 1.83 -8.54
C GLN A 124 -12.36 1.94 -7.73
N ALA A 125 -11.68 0.83 -7.48
CA ALA A 125 -10.39 0.81 -6.80
C ALA A 125 -9.31 1.57 -7.60
N ASN A 126 -9.26 1.41 -8.92
CA ASN A 126 -8.37 2.17 -9.81
C ASN A 126 -8.68 3.67 -9.79
N SER A 127 -9.95 4.07 -9.83
CA SER A 127 -10.36 5.47 -9.73
C SER A 127 -9.97 6.09 -8.39
N MET A 128 -10.16 5.34 -7.29
CA MET A 128 -9.72 5.76 -5.96
C MET A 128 -8.20 5.89 -5.88
N LEU A 129 -7.45 4.95 -6.45
CA LEU A 129 -6.00 5.02 -6.54
C LEU A 129 -5.55 6.30 -7.27
N GLY A 130 -6.12 6.58 -8.44
CA GLY A 130 -5.84 7.80 -9.20
C GLY A 130 -6.07 9.06 -8.38
N SER A 131 -7.20 9.15 -7.67
CA SER A 131 -7.51 10.29 -6.79
C SER A 131 -6.51 10.44 -5.63
N ILE A 132 -6.11 9.32 -4.99
CA ILE A 132 -5.11 9.33 -3.93
C ILE A 132 -3.76 9.79 -4.47
N CYS A 133 -3.34 9.27 -5.63
CA CYS A 133 -2.06 9.65 -6.25
C CYS A 133 -2.04 11.14 -6.62
N SER A 134 -3.12 11.67 -7.19
CA SER A 134 -3.25 13.10 -7.49
C SER A 134 -3.10 13.96 -6.24
N ALA A 135 -3.91 13.69 -5.22
CA ALA A 135 -3.87 14.41 -3.96
C ALA A 135 -2.50 14.31 -3.26
N THR A 136 -1.79 13.21 -3.44
CA THR A 136 -0.44 12.99 -2.90
C THR A 136 0.58 13.87 -3.62
N LYS A 137 0.52 13.92 -4.94
CA LYS A 137 1.37 14.79 -5.77
C LYS A 137 1.14 16.28 -5.47
N ASP A 138 -0.11 16.67 -5.25
CA ASP A 138 -0.48 18.05 -4.88
C ASP A 138 0.11 18.50 -3.52
N LYS A 139 0.48 17.53 -2.66
CA LYS A 139 1.21 17.78 -1.40
C LYS A 139 2.73 17.79 -1.56
N GLY A 140 3.25 17.72 -2.78
CA GLY A 140 4.69 17.68 -3.06
C GLY A 140 5.37 16.35 -2.70
N ILE A 141 4.60 15.27 -2.49
CA ILE A 141 5.16 13.94 -2.26
C ILE A 141 5.51 13.31 -3.60
N VAL A 142 6.75 12.85 -3.74
CA VAL A 142 7.21 12.17 -4.95
C VAL A 142 6.81 10.71 -4.92
N ILE A 143 6.11 10.26 -5.96
CA ILE A 143 5.66 8.87 -6.10
C ILE A 143 6.51 8.19 -7.18
N TRP A 144 7.22 7.16 -6.77
CA TRP A 144 7.88 6.19 -7.64
C TRP A 144 6.99 4.96 -7.77
N SER A 145 6.91 4.39 -8.95
CA SER A 145 6.04 3.26 -9.23
C SER A 145 6.81 2.19 -10.00
N VAL A 146 6.84 0.97 -9.47
CA VAL A 146 7.52 -0.18 -10.07
C VAL A 146 6.51 -1.29 -10.32
N GLY A 147 6.24 -1.56 -11.57
CA GLY A 147 5.42 -2.71 -12.02
C GLY A 147 6.30 -3.89 -12.36
N PHE A 148 6.27 -4.94 -11.56
CA PHE A 148 7.03 -6.17 -11.78
C PHE A 148 6.15 -7.20 -12.52
N GLU A 149 6.54 -7.55 -13.76
CA GLU A 149 5.82 -8.52 -14.61
C GLU A 149 4.33 -8.19 -14.80
N VAL A 150 3.98 -6.91 -14.78
CA VAL A 150 2.59 -6.45 -14.85
C VAL A 150 2.07 -6.42 -16.30
N THR A 151 0.75 -6.61 -16.45
CA THR A 151 0.05 -6.41 -17.73
C THR A 151 0.07 -4.93 -18.17
N ASP A 152 -0.21 -4.65 -19.43
CA ASP A 152 -0.28 -3.27 -19.95
C ASP A 152 -1.34 -2.44 -19.24
N ALA A 153 -2.48 -3.04 -18.90
CA ALA A 153 -3.53 -2.36 -18.14
C ALA A 153 -3.05 -1.93 -16.76
N ALA A 154 -2.36 -2.81 -16.03
CA ALA A 154 -1.76 -2.49 -14.73
C ALA A 154 -0.65 -1.44 -14.86
N ALA A 155 0.22 -1.58 -15.86
CA ALA A 155 1.29 -0.63 -16.14
C ALA A 155 0.75 0.79 -16.38
N ASN A 156 -0.36 0.93 -17.11
CA ASN A 156 -1.00 2.22 -17.35
C ASN A 156 -1.56 2.85 -16.06
N VAL A 157 -2.20 2.07 -15.20
CA VAL A 157 -2.68 2.55 -13.89
C VAL A 157 -1.51 3.00 -13.03
N MET A 158 -0.43 2.23 -12.97
CA MET A 158 0.75 2.55 -12.18
C MET A 158 1.50 3.78 -12.71
N ARG A 159 1.64 3.89 -14.04
CA ARG A 159 2.25 5.04 -14.70
C ARG A 159 1.51 6.34 -14.39
N SER A 160 0.18 6.31 -14.37
CA SER A 160 -0.64 7.49 -14.04
C SER A 160 -0.48 7.94 -12.58
N CYS A 161 -0.14 7.02 -11.69
CA CYS A 161 0.12 7.29 -10.29
C CYS A 161 1.51 7.91 -10.05
N ALA A 162 2.53 7.53 -10.82
CA ALA A 162 3.88 8.07 -10.71
C ALA A 162 3.91 9.60 -10.86
N SER A 163 4.87 10.26 -10.21
CA SER A 163 4.99 11.73 -10.24
C SER A 163 5.40 12.27 -11.60
N SER A 164 6.13 11.48 -12.40
CA SER A 164 6.48 11.78 -13.79
C SER A 164 6.70 10.47 -14.55
N PRO A 165 6.79 10.50 -15.89
CA PRO A 165 7.11 9.32 -16.69
C PRO A 165 8.43 8.65 -16.28
N SER A 166 9.44 9.42 -15.85
CA SER A 166 10.73 8.90 -15.38
C SER A 166 10.67 8.23 -13.99
N HIS A 167 9.58 8.42 -13.25
CA HIS A 167 9.34 7.78 -11.97
C HIS A 167 8.54 6.47 -12.07
N PHE A 168 8.25 6.01 -13.29
CA PHE A 168 7.62 4.72 -13.52
C PHE A 168 8.60 3.74 -14.15
N PHE A 169 8.73 2.56 -13.56
CA PHE A 169 9.54 1.44 -14.05
C PHE A 169 8.63 0.23 -14.26
N ARG A 170 8.67 -0.33 -15.47
CA ARG A 170 8.15 -1.67 -15.73
C ARG A 170 9.35 -2.59 -15.85
N VAL A 171 9.43 -3.60 -15.02
CA VAL A 171 10.59 -4.47 -14.91
C VAL A 171 10.18 -5.93 -14.96
N GLU A 172 11.09 -6.76 -15.46
CA GLU A 172 10.93 -8.20 -15.57
C GLU A 172 12.17 -8.89 -14.98
N GLY A 173 11.98 -10.04 -14.34
CA GLY A 173 13.06 -10.87 -13.83
C GLY A 173 14.12 -10.11 -12.99
N VAL A 174 15.36 -10.12 -13.44
CA VAL A 174 16.51 -9.55 -12.72
C VAL A 174 16.64 -8.02 -12.80
N GLU A 175 15.90 -7.37 -13.69
CA GLU A 175 15.96 -5.92 -13.92
C GLU A 175 15.48 -5.11 -12.72
N ILE A 176 14.75 -5.74 -11.81
CA ILE A 176 14.28 -5.11 -10.57
C ILE A 176 15.42 -4.47 -9.75
N SER A 177 16.59 -5.11 -9.72
CA SER A 177 17.76 -4.58 -9.02
C SER A 177 18.27 -3.27 -9.63
N GLU A 178 18.22 -3.16 -10.96
CA GLU A 178 18.66 -1.98 -11.69
C GLU A 178 17.65 -0.83 -11.51
N ALA A 179 16.36 -1.14 -11.53
CA ALA A 179 15.31 -0.15 -11.22
C ALA A 179 15.50 0.46 -9.84
N PHE A 180 15.73 -0.36 -8.80
CA PHE A 180 16.00 0.14 -7.46
C PHE A 180 17.26 0.99 -7.35
N LYS A 181 18.36 0.61 -8.04
CA LYS A 181 19.59 1.41 -8.10
C LYS A 181 19.34 2.77 -8.76
N SER A 182 18.60 2.77 -9.87
CA SER A 182 18.21 4.00 -10.58
C SER A 182 17.38 4.92 -9.70
N ILE A 183 16.35 4.38 -9.03
CA ILE A 183 15.48 5.12 -8.10
C ILE A 183 16.32 5.71 -6.96
N ALA A 184 17.19 4.92 -6.33
CA ALA A 184 18.05 5.39 -5.24
C ALA A 184 18.98 6.51 -5.68
N SER A 185 19.56 6.41 -6.88
CA SER A 185 20.40 7.46 -7.46
C SER A 185 19.62 8.75 -7.69
N GLN A 186 18.43 8.66 -8.27
CA GLN A 186 17.58 9.82 -8.54
C GLN A 186 17.08 10.49 -7.25
N ILE A 187 16.70 9.72 -6.22
CA ILE A 187 16.32 10.26 -4.91
C ILE A 187 17.49 11.04 -4.28
N ASN A 188 18.70 10.51 -4.38
CA ASN A 188 19.89 11.19 -3.88
C ASN A 188 20.16 12.50 -4.64
N GLN A 189 19.98 12.53 -5.97
CA GLN A 189 20.11 13.74 -6.77
C GLN A 189 19.06 14.80 -6.38
N LEU A 190 17.79 14.41 -6.21
CA LEU A 190 16.74 15.34 -5.77
C LEU A 190 17.05 15.94 -4.40
N ARG A 191 17.69 15.20 -3.50
CA ARG A 191 18.08 15.67 -2.18
C ARG A 191 19.22 16.70 -2.21
N LEU A 192 20.06 16.69 -3.24
CA LEU A 192 21.19 17.62 -3.37
C LEU A 192 20.79 18.98 -3.96
N ILE A 193 19.61 19.08 -4.57
CA ILE A 193 19.10 20.29 -5.23
C ILE A 193 18.16 21.09 -4.31
N GLN A 194 17.74 20.54 -3.18
CA GLN A 194 16.94 21.21 -2.15
C GLN A 194 17.83 21.86 -1.08
#